data_a8d7fc0a8fac297cfd834400aa8ec8f0
#
_entry.id   a8d7fc0a8fac297cfd834400aa8ec8f0
#
_cell.length_a   1.000
_cell.length_b   1.000
_cell.length_c   1.000
_cell.angle_alpha   90.00
_cell.angle_beta   90.00
_cell.angle_gamma   90.00
#
_symmetry.space_group_name_H-M   'P 1'
#
loop_
_entity.id
_entity.type
_entity.pdbx_description
1 polymer ?
#
loop_
_entity_poly.entity_id
_entity_poly.type
_entity_poly.pdbx_seq_one_letter_code
_entity_poly.pdbx_strand_id
1 'polypeptide(L)'
;EEGGSLTFGVKTQVGYDIQSVSANGEILEAGAPGDSADPDSADPGNSAEDISWFTIEDVTDELEIEVYTTETDEHPEFSDTIVVNDGMIINLYAPEGVLPKGVTASAERVDSALEDSIRENAQEAASEEGKQVSSVAAYDINLWLGSQKLDAGIWNQEGAVTVTFSGMPVEEASQTAEEMSIVHVETEAADVKALEEVRDAVDVSGGRAVDALSFEAEHF
;
A
#
# COMPACT_ATOMS: atom_id res chain seq x y z
N GLU A 1 10.38 6.07 -44.97
CA GLU A 1 11.67 6.25 -45.67
C GLU A 1 12.50 5.03 -45.35
N GLU A 2 13.06 4.36 -46.35
CA GLU A 2 13.99 3.23 -46.13
C GLU A 2 15.23 3.76 -45.38
N GLY A 3 15.64 3.11 -44.29
CA GLY A 3 16.84 3.44 -43.52
C GLY A 3 16.65 4.52 -42.44
N GLY A 4 15.43 4.73 -41.93
CA GLY A 4 15.16 5.60 -40.79
C GLY A 4 15.45 4.92 -39.45
N SER A 5 15.61 5.72 -38.38
CA SER A 5 15.66 5.20 -37.01
C SER A 5 14.30 5.28 -36.32
N LEU A 6 13.97 4.30 -35.47
CA LEU A 6 12.81 4.29 -34.59
C LEU A 6 13.27 4.32 -33.13
N THR A 7 12.88 5.37 -32.39
CA THR A 7 13.07 5.45 -30.94
C THR A 7 11.72 5.30 -30.26
N PHE A 8 11.63 4.45 -29.25
CA PHE A 8 10.41 4.22 -28.47
C PHE A 8 10.73 4.03 -27.00
N GLY A 9 9.76 4.37 -26.14
CA GLY A 9 9.85 4.15 -24.69
C GLY A 9 9.03 2.95 -24.27
N VAL A 10 9.55 2.18 -23.34
CA VAL A 10 8.86 1.09 -22.65
C VAL A 10 8.68 1.47 -21.20
N LYS A 11 7.44 1.41 -20.72
CA LYS A 11 7.09 1.55 -19.31
C LYS A 11 6.48 0.25 -18.83
N THR A 12 7.02 -0.30 -17.75
CA THR A 12 6.46 -1.48 -17.08
C THR A 12 5.28 -1.11 -16.20
N GLN A 13 4.47 -2.09 -15.86
CA GLN A 13 3.54 -1.97 -14.76
C GLN A 13 4.31 -1.91 -13.44
N VAL A 14 3.73 -1.26 -12.43
CA VAL A 14 4.30 -1.23 -11.08
C VAL A 14 4.48 -2.67 -10.58
N GLY A 15 5.64 -2.96 -9.99
CA GLY A 15 6.01 -4.29 -9.52
C GLY A 15 6.66 -5.19 -10.57
N TYR A 16 6.92 -4.66 -11.78
CA TYR A 16 7.61 -5.41 -12.84
C TYR A 16 8.79 -4.63 -13.39
N ASP A 17 9.87 -5.35 -13.66
CA ASP A 17 11.08 -4.85 -14.33
C ASP A 17 11.18 -5.38 -15.76
N ILE A 18 11.83 -4.62 -16.64
CA ILE A 18 12.14 -5.09 -17.99
C ILE A 18 13.23 -6.14 -17.92
N GLN A 19 12.91 -7.36 -18.33
CA GLN A 19 13.89 -8.43 -18.46
C GLN A 19 14.66 -8.32 -19.78
N SER A 20 13.95 -8.10 -20.88
CA SER A 20 14.55 -7.88 -22.19
C SER A 20 13.57 -7.20 -23.14
N VAL A 21 14.10 -6.45 -24.10
CA VAL A 21 13.38 -5.93 -25.26
C VAL A 21 14.09 -6.42 -26.50
N SER A 22 13.37 -6.93 -27.48
CA SER A 22 13.95 -7.37 -28.75
C SER A 22 13.17 -6.81 -29.94
N ALA A 23 13.84 -6.67 -31.08
CA ALA A 23 13.27 -6.34 -32.36
C ALA A 23 13.66 -7.41 -33.37
N ASN A 24 12.69 -8.07 -34.01
CA ASN A 24 12.93 -9.18 -34.96
C ASN A 24 13.86 -10.27 -34.38
N GLY A 25 13.78 -10.51 -33.05
CA GLY A 25 14.59 -11.47 -32.33
C GLY A 25 16.01 -10.99 -31.93
N GLU A 26 16.38 -9.75 -32.23
CA GLU A 26 17.65 -9.14 -31.79
C GLU A 26 17.40 -8.32 -30.50
N ILE A 27 18.18 -8.60 -29.43
CA ILE A 27 18.04 -7.93 -28.15
C ILE A 27 18.56 -6.50 -28.27
N LEU A 28 17.75 -5.54 -27.79
CA LEU A 28 18.07 -4.12 -27.75
C LEU A 28 18.65 -3.73 -26.40
N GLU A 29 19.64 -2.84 -26.39
CA GLU A 29 20.15 -2.19 -25.19
C GLU A 29 19.37 -0.90 -24.91
N ALA A 30 19.05 -0.66 -23.62
CA ALA A 30 18.43 0.57 -23.21
C ALA A 30 19.39 1.75 -23.39
N GLY A 31 18.92 2.81 -24.02
CA GLY A 31 19.69 4.03 -24.32
C GLY A 31 19.08 5.25 -23.63
N ALA A 32 19.71 6.40 -23.90
CA ALA A 32 19.14 7.68 -23.48
C ALA A 32 17.92 8.06 -24.37
N PRO A 33 16.95 8.84 -23.86
CA PRO A 33 15.88 9.38 -24.68
C PRO A 33 16.48 10.18 -25.84
N GLY A 34 16.05 9.87 -27.07
CA GLY A 34 16.50 10.61 -28.25
C GLY A 34 16.06 12.08 -28.16
N ASP A 35 16.75 12.97 -28.93
CA ASP A 35 16.47 14.43 -29.02
C ASP A 35 15.01 14.78 -29.41
N SER A 36 14.18 13.77 -29.69
CA SER A 36 12.77 13.93 -30.10
C SER A 36 11.76 13.72 -28.95
N ALA A 37 12.23 13.37 -27.76
CA ALA A 37 11.35 13.29 -26.58
C ALA A 37 11.03 14.72 -26.12
N ASP A 38 9.81 15.20 -26.43
CA ASP A 38 9.33 16.50 -25.97
C ASP A 38 9.15 16.45 -24.44
N PRO A 39 10.01 17.16 -23.68
CA PRO A 39 9.92 17.14 -22.22
C PRO A 39 8.65 17.81 -21.66
N ASP A 40 7.90 18.51 -22.51
CA ASP A 40 6.69 19.23 -22.14
C ASP A 40 5.41 18.37 -22.27
N SER A 41 5.52 17.13 -22.77
CA SER A 41 4.38 16.19 -22.87
C SER A 41 4.21 15.31 -21.61
N ALA A 42 4.97 15.55 -20.53
CA ALA A 42 4.84 14.81 -19.29
C ALA A 42 3.52 15.20 -18.60
N ASP A 43 2.56 14.29 -18.63
CA ASP A 43 1.40 14.29 -17.74
C ASP A 43 1.92 14.34 -16.27
N PRO A 44 1.40 15.23 -15.38
CA PRO A 44 1.91 15.42 -14.02
C PRO A 44 1.84 14.18 -13.11
N GLY A 45 1.34 13.04 -13.61
CA GLY A 45 1.36 11.73 -12.95
C GLY A 45 2.39 10.75 -13.52
N ASN A 46 3.23 11.16 -14.46
CA ASN A 46 4.15 10.28 -15.18
C ASN A 46 5.58 10.77 -15.03
N SER A 47 6.31 10.28 -14.04
CA SER A 47 7.73 10.57 -13.90
C SER A 47 8.48 10.01 -15.11
N ALA A 48 9.23 10.85 -15.83
CA ALA A 48 10.07 10.43 -16.96
C ALA A 48 11.17 9.42 -16.55
N GLU A 49 11.36 9.23 -15.25
CA GLU A 49 12.34 8.33 -14.64
C GLU A 49 11.97 6.83 -14.81
N ASP A 50 10.70 6.51 -15.09
CA ASP A 50 10.21 5.14 -15.20
C ASP A 50 10.14 4.62 -16.64
N ILE A 51 10.65 5.36 -17.62
CA ILE A 51 10.62 4.97 -19.03
C ILE A 51 12.00 4.54 -19.50
N SER A 52 12.14 3.28 -19.93
CA SER A 52 13.33 2.79 -20.61
C SER A 52 13.21 3.05 -22.11
N TRP A 53 14.22 3.70 -22.68
CA TRP A 53 14.25 4.09 -24.09
C TRP A 53 15.08 3.12 -24.92
N PHE A 54 14.57 2.80 -26.12
CA PHE A 54 15.22 1.89 -27.07
C PHE A 54 15.23 2.54 -28.45
N THR A 55 16.31 2.32 -29.21
CA THR A 55 16.45 2.82 -30.57
C THR A 55 16.82 1.69 -31.51
N ILE A 56 16.11 1.61 -32.63
CA ILE A 56 16.41 0.70 -33.73
C ILE A 56 16.85 1.56 -34.91
N GLU A 57 18.03 1.31 -35.43
CA GLU A 57 18.57 1.98 -36.62
C GLU A 57 18.27 1.20 -37.89
N ASP A 58 18.31 1.88 -39.05
CA ASP A 58 18.16 1.29 -40.37
C ASP A 58 16.85 0.45 -40.55
N VAL A 59 15.73 0.98 -40.10
CA VAL A 59 14.43 0.33 -40.26
C VAL A 59 14.04 0.28 -41.75
N THR A 60 14.11 -0.91 -42.33
CA THR A 60 13.77 -1.13 -43.74
C THR A 60 12.54 -1.99 -43.98
N ASP A 61 12.15 -2.79 -42.99
CA ASP A 61 11.08 -3.77 -43.09
C ASP A 61 10.11 -3.66 -41.90
N GLU A 62 9.13 -4.55 -41.87
CA GLU A 62 8.21 -4.71 -40.73
C GLU A 62 8.98 -5.12 -39.47
N LEU A 63 8.67 -4.43 -38.36
CA LEU A 63 9.29 -4.70 -37.07
C LEU A 63 8.32 -5.45 -36.15
N GLU A 64 8.82 -6.55 -35.59
CA GLU A 64 8.18 -7.24 -34.48
C GLU A 64 8.96 -6.90 -33.20
N ILE A 65 8.32 -6.15 -32.30
CA ILE A 65 8.92 -5.76 -31.02
C ILE A 65 8.32 -6.64 -29.93
N GLU A 66 9.19 -7.34 -29.19
CA GLU A 66 8.82 -8.17 -28.06
C GLU A 66 9.41 -7.59 -26.79
N VAL A 67 8.58 -7.48 -25.73
CA VAL A 67 8.96 -7.01 -24.41
C VAL A 67 8.70 -8.12 -23.40
N TYR A 68 9.75 -8.57 -22.72
CA TYR A 68 9.64 -9.53 -21.64
C TYR A 68 9.87 -8.79 -20.32
N THR A 69 9.00 -9.06 -19.35
CA THR A 69 9.04 -8.49 -18.02
C THR A 69 9.15 -9.59 -16.96
N THR A 70 9.72 -9.26 -15.82
CA THR A 70 9.77 -10.10 -14.63
C THR A 70 9.22 -9.33 -13.43
N GLU A 71 8.74 -10.01 -12.41
CA GLU A 71 8.42 -9.35 -11.15
C GLU A 71 9.68 -8.73 -10.57
N THR A 72 9.52 -7.51 -9.97
CA THR A 72 10.65 -6.85 -9.29
C THR A 72 11.08 -7.66 -8.08
N ASP A 73 12.38 -7.77 -7.86
CA ASP A 73 12.98 -8.34 -6.65
C ASP A 73 13.45 -7.24 -5.67
N GLU A 74 13.20 -5.98 -5.99
CA GLU A 74 13.51 -4.85 -5.11
C GLU A 74 12.43 -4.67 -4.04
N HIS A 75 12.86 -4.66 -2.78
CA HIS A 75 12.00 -4.46 -1.61
C HIS A 75 12.58 -3.33 -0.74
N PRO A 76 12.46 -2.06 -1.17
CA PRO A 76 12.98 -0.93 -0.42
C PRO A 76 12.22 -0.70 0.88
N GLU A 77 12.79 0.10 1.77
CA GLU A 77 12.05 0.65 2.90
C GLU A 77 10.80 1.39 2.41
N PHE A 78 9.67 1.13 3.06
CA PHE A 78 8.38 1.75 2.77
C PHE A 78 7.92 2.61 3.95
N SER A 79 7.44 3.82 3.66
CA SER A 79 6.81 4.69 4.64
C SER A 79 5.71 5.49 3.97
N ASP A 80 4.52 5.49 4.54
CA ASP A 80 3.39 6.30 4.07
C ASP A 80 2.59 6.87 5.24
N THR A 81 1.94 8.01 5.00
CA THR A 81 1.09 8.69 5.98
C THR A 81 -0.24 9.04 5.35
N ILE A 82 -1.30 8.44 5.86
CA ILE A 82 -2.66 8.64 5.38
C ILE A 82 -3.44 9.46 6.41
N VAL A 83 -4.04 10.56 5.96
CA VAL A 83 -4.93 11.37 6.79
C VAL A 83 -6.37 11.08 6.38
N VAL A 84 -7.12 10.47 7.28
CA VAL A 84 -8.54 10.16 7.09
C VAL A 84 -9.41 11.37 7.41
N ASN A 85 -10.58 11.46 6.78
CA ASN A 85 -11.47 12.62 6.88
C ASN A 85 -11.96 12.97 8.30
N ASP A 86 -11.92 12.01 9.22
CA ASP A 86 -12.30 12.19 10.64
C ASP A 86 -11.14 12.71 11.51
N GLY A 87 -9.98 12.97 10.93
CA GLY A 87 -8.79 13.44 11.62
C GLY A 87 -7.89 12.33 12.17
N MET A 88 -8.17 11.05 11.86
CA MET A 88 -7.24 9.97 12.10
C MET A 88 -6.03 10.10 11.17
N ILE A 89 -4.85 9.89 11.72
CA ILE A 89 -3.59 9.81 11.00
C ILE A 89 -3.07 8.38 11.14
N ILE A 90 -2.89 7.71 10.01
CA ILE A 90 -2.40 6.34 9.95
C ILE A 90 -1.01 6.38 9.28
N ASN A 91 0.02 6.04 10.05
CA ASN A 91 1.37 5.91 9.53
C ASN A 91 1.68 4.43 9.33
N LEU A 92 2.18 4.10 8.16
CA LEU A 92 2.61 2.76 7.78
C LEU A 92 4.12 2.79 7.57
N TYR A 93 4.81 1.80 8.11
CA TYR A 93 6.23 1.63 7.94
C TYR A 93 6.58 0.15 7.75
N ALA A 94 7.36 -0.15 6.73
CA ALA A 94 7.96 -1.46 6.56
C ALA A 94 9.47 -1.30 6.29
N PRO A 95 10.32 -2.09 6.97
CA PRO A 95 11.75 -2.08 6.69
C PRO A 95 12.06 -2.66 5.31
N GLU A 96 13.29 -2.43 4.83
CA GLU A 96 13.80 -3.06 3.61
C GLU A 96 13.62 -4.59 3.67
N GLY A 97 13.20 -5.19 2.58
CA GLY A 97 12.98 -6.63 2.45
C GLY A 97 11.52 -7.06 2.65
N VAL A 98 10.62 -6.20 3.11
CA VAL A 98 9.24 -6.59 3.46
C VAL A 98 8.26 -6.38 2.30
N LEU A 99 8.19 -5.19 1.73
CA LEU A 99 7.23 -4.87 0.68
C LEU A 99 7.91 -4.66 -0.67
N PRO A 100 7.32 -5.13 -1.78
CA PRO A 100 7.89 -4.91 -3.10
C PRO A 100 7.91 -3.42 -3.48
N LYS A 101 8.86 -3.04 -4.31
CA LYS A 101 9.00 -1.67 -4.84
C LYS A 101 7.71 -1.21 -5.53
N GLY A 102 7.28 0.01 -5.24
CA GLY A 102 6.12 0.62 -5.87
C GLY A 102 4.79 0.33 -5.17
N VAL A 103 4.82 -0.26 -3.98
CA VAL A 103 3.63 -0.39 -3.14
C VAL A 103 3.12 1.00 -2.76
N THR A 104 1.81 1.14 -2.76
CA THR A 104 1.07 2.29 -2.24
C THR A 104 0.07 1.84 -1.20
N ALA A 105 -0.35 2.74 -0.30
CA ALA A 105 -1.33 2.42 0.71
C ALA A 105 -2.59 3.28 0.57
N SER A 106 -3.71 2.74 1.03
CA SER A 106 -4.94 3.50 1.23
C SER A 106 -5.57 3.12 2.55
N ALA A 107 -6.28 4.06 3.17
CA ALA A 107 -7.06 3.79 4.35
C ALA A 107 -8.34 4.63 4.33
N GLU A 108 -9.45 4.02 4.74
CA GLU A 108 -10.71 4.71 4.88
C GLU A 108 -11.44 4.21 6.14
N ARG A 109 -12.27 5.07 6.72
CA ARG A 109 -13.15 4.65 7.79
C ARG A 109 -14.22 3.73 7.22
N VAL A 110 -14.47 2.60 7.87
CA VAL A 110 -15.54 1.68 7.46
C VAL A 110 -16.90 2.36 7.54
N ASP A 111 -17.90 1.83 6.84
CA ASP A 111 -19.25 2.36 6.93
C ASP A 111 -19.87 2.13 8.33
N SER A 112 -20.91 2.89 8.64
CA SER A 112 -21.52 2.88 9.96
C SER A 112 -22.17 1.54 10.33
N ALA A 113 -22.64 0.77 9.35
CA ALA A 113 -23.28 -0.52 9.61
C ALA A 113 -22.25 -1.56 10.04
N LEU A 114 -21.09 -1.58 9.36
CA LEU A 114 -19.97 -2.44 9.75
C LEU A 114 -19.38 -2.00 11.10
N GLU A 115 -19.22 -0.69 11.33
CA GLU A 115 -18.72 -0.16 12.60
C GLU A 115 -19.65 -0.53 13.78
N ASP A 116 -20.98 -0.49 13.59
CA ASP A 116 -21.95 -0.92 14.59
C ASP A 116 -21.84 -2.41 14.88
N SER A 117 -21.66 -3.26 13.84
CA SER A 117 -21.44 -4.69 14.00
C SER A 117 -20.13 -5.00 14.76
N ILE A 118 -19.06 -4.29 14.45
CA ILE A 118 -17.76 -4.40 15.17
C ILE A 118 -17.97 -3.99 16.64
N ARG A 119 -18.68 -2.91 16.91
CA ARG A 119 -18.97 -2.44 18.28
C ARG A 119 -19.78 -3.47 19.08
N GLU A 120 -20.79 -4.10 18.47
CA GLU A 120 -21.60 -5.13 19.13
C GLU A 120 -20.74 -6.33 19.52
N ASN A 121 -19.90 -6.83 18.62
CA ASN A 121 -18.99 -7.94 18.90
C ASN A 121 -17.93 -7.57 19.95
N ALA A 122 -17.36 -6.36 19.88
CA ALA A 122 -16.42 -5.88 20.89
C ALA A 122 -17.08 -5.72 22.27
N GLN A 123 -18.34 -5.27 22.32
CA GLN A 123 -19.08 -5.18 23.58
C GLN A 123 -19.40 -6.55 24.17
N GLU A 124 -19.71 -7.56 23.35
CA GLU A 124 -19.91 -8.94 23.81
C GLU A 124 -18.64 -9.47 24.47
N ALA A 125 -17.48 -9.34 23.78
CA ALA A 125 -16.19 -9.76 24.31
C ALA A 125 -15.83 -9.01 25.60
N ALA A 126 -15.97 -7.68 25.64
CA ALA A 126 -15.69 -6.89 26.83
C ALA A 126 -16.60 -7.23 28.03
N SER A 127 -17.85 -7.62 27.78
CA SER A 127 -18.81 -8.00 28.81
C SER A 127 -18.42 -9.27 29.57
N GLU A 128 -17.71 -10.20 28.92
CA GLU A 128 -17.16 -11.40 29.55
C GLU A 128 -16.11 -11.04 30.64
N GLU A 129 -15.43 -9.91 30.46
CA GLU A 129 -14.46 -9.37 31.42
C GLU A 129 -15.09 -8.35 32.40
N GLY A 130 -16.38 -8.10 32.30
CA GLY A 130 -17.08 -7.09 33.11
C GLY A 130 -16.79 -5.64 32.70
N LYS A 131 -16.28 -5.45 31.48
CA LYS A 131 -15.96 -4.14 30.88
C LYS A 131 -17.09 -3.65 29.96
N GLN A 132 -17.03 -2.38 29.57
CA GLN A 132 -17.94 -1.76 28.61
C GLN A 132 -17.13 -1.04 27.54
N VAL A 133 -17.55 -1.18 26.28
CA VAL A 133 -16.98 -0.44 25.15
C VAL A 133 -17.57 0.97 25.11
N SER A 134 -16.74 1.98 25.26
CA SER A 134 -17.17 3.39 25.22
C SER A 134 -17.21 3.92 23.78
N SER A 135 -16.21 3.56 22.95
CA SER A 135 -16.12 3.98 21.56
C SER A 135 -15.38 2.94 20.73
N VAL A 136 -15.68 2.91 19.44
CA VAL A 136 -14.98 2.13 18.41
C VAL A 136 -14.71 3.07 17.24
N ALA A 137 -13.54 2.98 16.67
CA ALA A 137 -13.20 3.57 15.38
C ALA A 137 -12.54 2.48 14.52
N ALA A 138 -13.13 2.18 13.38
CA ALA A 138 -12.68 1.10 12.52
C ALA A 138 -12.28 1.63 11.14
N TYR A 139 -11.15 1.12 10.62
CA TYR A 139 -10.56 1.56 9.35
C TYR A 139 -10.22 0.35 8.49
N ASP A 140 -10.54 0.45 7.21
CA ASP A 140 -10.11 -0.47 6.18
C ASP A 140 -8.79 0.04 5.61
N ILE A 141 -7.70 -0.71 5.81
CA ILE A 141 -6.36 -0.36 5.36
C ILE A 141 -5.96 -1.36 4.28
N ASN A 142 -5.52 -0.85 3.14
CA ASN A 142 -5.15 -1.68 2.01
C ASN A 142 -3.79 -1.27 1.46
N LEU A 143 -2.99 -2.27 1.08
CA LEU A 143 -1.77 -2.11 0.31
C LEU A 143 -2.02 -2.52 -1.14
N TRP A 144 -1.44 -1.77 -2.07
CA TRP A 144 -1.64 -1.97 -3.50
C TRP A 144 -0.30 -2.02 -4.24
N LEU A 145 -0.19 -2.93 -5.18
CA LEU A 145 0.88 -2.94 -6.18
C LEU A 145 0.26 -2.63 -7.54
N GLY A 146 0.39 -1.38 -7.98
CA GLY A 146 -0.39 -0.87 -9.11
C GLY A 146 -1.90 -0.90 -8.83
N SER A 147 -2.65 -1.70 -9.57
CA SER A 147 -4.09 -1.90 -9.38
C SER A 147 -4.45 -3.18 -8.61
N GLN A 148 -3.48 -3.96 -8.20
CA GLN A 148 -3.69 -5.21 -7.49
C GLN A 148 -3.56 -4.98 -5.98
N LYS A 149 -4.60 -5.39 -5.22
CA LYS A 149 -4.51 -5.43 -3.76
C LYS A 149 -3.49 -6.50 -3.35
N LEU A 150 -2.57 -6.13 -2.46
CA LEU A 150 -1.66 -7.09 -1.85
C LEU A 150 -2.42 -7.85 -0.75
N ASP A 151 -2.42 -9.16 -0.87
CA ASP A 151 -2.87 -10.04 0.19
C ASP A 151 -1.66 -10.70 0.88
N ALA A 152 -1.92 -11.40 2.00
CA ALA A 152 -0.88 -12.06 2.78
C ALA A 152 -0.02 -13.06 1.99
N GLY A 153 -0.53 -13.57 0.85
CA GLY A 153 0.20 -14.52 0.00
C GLY A 153 1.24 -13.85 -0.90
N ILE A 154 1.03 -12.58 -1.26
CA ILE A 154 1.90 -11.83 -2.18
C ILE A 154 2.98 -11.07 -1.40
N TRP A 155 2.66 -10.66 -0.19
CA TRP A 155 3.52 -9.88 0.68
C TRP A 155 4.57 -10.71 1.44
N ASN A 156 4.47 -11.99 1.43
CA ASN A 156 5.13 -12.91 2.36
C ASN A 156 6.66 -13.00 2.25
N GLN A 157 7.32 -11.87 2.48
CA GLN A 157 8.70 -11.84 2.94
C GLN A 157 8.68 -11.87 4.48
N GLU A 158 9.70 -12.42 5.11
CA GLU A 158 9.80 -12.43 6.58
C GLU A 158 9.83 -10.99 7.11
N GLY A 159 8.73 -10.53 7.69
CA GLY A 159 8.63 -9.20 8.28
C GLY A 159 7.19 -8.72 8.40
N ALA A 160 7.00 -7.66 9.16
CA ALA A 160 5.72 -7.03 9.41
C ALA A 160 5.73 -5.55 9.01
N VAL A 161 4.54 -5.03 8.73
CA VAL A 161 4.31 -3.59 8.58
C VAL A 161 3.91 -3.02 9.93
N THR A 162 4.63 -2.03 10.40
CA THR A 162 4.24 -1.26 11.58
C THR A 162 3.14 -0.28 11.20
N VAL A 163 1.99 -0.39 11.85
CA VAL A 163 0.85 0.53 11.72
C VAL A 163 0.75 1.38 12.97
N THR A 164 0.68 2.69 12.80
CA THR A 164 0.53 3.65 13.90
C THR A 164 -0.69 4.51 13.68
N PHE A 165 -1.65 4.44 14.60
CA PHE A 165 -2.80 5.32 14.68
C PHE A 165 -2.50 6.51 15.59
N SER A 166 -2.82 7.73 15.13
CA SER A 166 -2.66 8.98 15.90
C SER A 166 -3.71 10.01 15.47
N GLY A 167 -3.71 11.17 16.12
CA GLY A 167 -4.64 12.26 15.84
C GLY A 167 -5.89 12.29 16.71
N MET A 168 -6.86 13.12 16.32
CA MET A 168 -8.03 13.46 17.17
C MET A 168 -8.78 12.25 17.70
N PRO A 169 -9.12 11.20 16.92
CA PRO A 169 -9.85 10.06 17.46
C PRO A 169 -9.11 9.31 18.58
N VAL A 170 -7.77 9.20 18.48
CA VAL A 170 -6.95 8.57 19.53
C VAL A 170 -6.91 9.45 20.78
N GLU A 171 -6.70 10.76 20.60
CA GLU A 171 -6.64 11.72 21.71
C GLU A 171 -7.99 11.78 22.47
N GLU A 172 -9.12 11.87 21.76
CA GLU A 172 -10.45 11.92 22.35
C GLU A 172 -10.79 10.61 23.08
N ALA A 173 -10.48 9.45 22.49
CA ALA A 173 -10.69 8.16 23.13
C ALA A 173 -9.86 8.04 24.41
N SER A 174 -8.60 8.47 24.41
CA SER A 174 -7.72 8.42 25.60
C SER A 174 -8.21 9.26 26.76
N GLN A 175 -9.02 10.30 26.51
CA GLN A 175 -9.59 11.15 27.57
C GLN A 175 -10.83 10.56 28.25
N THR A 176 -11.50 9.63 27.60
CA THR A 176 -12.80 9.09 28.03
C THR A 176 -12.77 7.62 28.40
N ALA A 177 -11.81 6.87 27.90
CA ALA A 177 -11.62 5.45 28.18
C ALA A 177 -10.71 5.23 29.42
N GLU A 178 -10.80 4.06 30.03
CA GLU A 178 -9.85 3.57 31.03
C GLU A 178 -8.75 2.74 30.39
N GLU A 179 -9.07 2.08 29.29
CA GLU A 179 -8.15 1.26 28.49
C GLU A 179 -8.41 1.47 26.99
N MET A 180 -7.38 1.31 26.19
CA MET A 180 -7.44 1.33 24.73
C MET A 180 -6.68 0.13 24.15
N SER A 181 -7.28 -0.56 23.19
CA SER A 181 -6.62 -1.65 22.46
C SER A 181 -6.87 -1.52 20.95
N ILE A 182 -6.13 -2.26 20.16
CA ILE A 182 -6.34 -2.41 18.72
C ILE A 182 -6.66 -3.87 18.46
N VAL A 183 -7.69 -4.09 17.65
CA VAL A 183 -8.10 -5.43 17.21
C VAL A 183 -8.05 -5.49 15.68
N HIS A 184 -7.59 -6.61 15.14
CA HIS A 184 -7.79 -6.97 13.75
C HIS A 184 -9.18 -7.59 13.61
N VAL A 185 -9.90 -7.20 12.56
CA VAL A 185 -11.29 -7.61 12.35
C VAL A 185 -11.40 -8.41 11.06
N GLU A 186 -11.67 -9.70 11.17
CA GLU A 186 -12.04 -10.50 10.01
C GLU A 186 -13.51 -10.28 9.65
N THR A 187 -13.76 -9.94 8.39
CA THR A 187 -15.11 -9.72 7.87
C THR A 187 -15.41 -10.61 6.67
N GLU A 188 -16.65 -11.02 6.54
CA GLU A 188 -17.19 -11.65 5.33
C GLU A 188 -18.55 -11.04 5.01
N ALA A 189 -18.71 -10.43 3.84
CA ALA A 189 -19.95 -9.79 3.41
C ALA A 189 -20.54 -8.80 4.44
N ALA A 190 -19.69 -7.97 5.05
CA ALA A 190 -20.01 -7.00 6.10
C ALA A 190 -20.41 -7.62 7.47
N ASP A 191 -20.29 -8.91 7.64
CA ASP A 191 -20.44 -9.57 8.94
C ASP A 191 -19.06 -9.74 9.61
N VAL A 192 -18.97 -9.41 10.89
CA VAL A 192 -17.77 -9.65 11.70
C VAL A 192 -17.66 -11.14 11.99
N LYS A 193 -16.52 -11.75 11.61
CA LYS A 193 -16.24 -13.18 11.84
C LYS A 193 -15.39 -13.40 13.07
N ALA A 194 -14.39 -12.56 13.25
CA ALA A 194 -13.49 -12.63 14.40
C ALA A 194 -12.98 -11.25 14.77
N LEU A 195 -12.64 -11.09 16.05
CA LEU A 195 -11.88 -9.98 16.59
C LEU A 195 -10.62 -10.58 17.20
N GLU A 196 -9.46 -10.21 16.68
CA GLU A 196 -8.17 -10.60 17.21
C GLU A 196 -7.46 -9.40 17.81
N GLU A 197 -7.10 -9.47 19.08
CA GLU A 197 -6.35 -8.39 19.71
C GLU A 197 -4.91 -8.42 19.22
N VAL A 198 -4.52 -7.39 18.44
CA VAL A 198 -3.18 -7.25 17.88
C VAL A 198 -2.30 -6.33 18.72
N ARG A 199 -2.88 -5.67 19.71
CA ARG A 199 -2.20 -4.80 20.66
C ARG A 199 -2.84 -4.94 22.03
N ASP A 200 -2.03 -5.29 23.04
CA ASP A 200 -2.45 -5.31 24.44
C ASP A 200 -3.10 -3.99 24.86
N ALA A 201 -4.11 -4.08 25.71
CA ALA A 201 -4.80 -2.92 26.23
C ALA A 201 -3.82 -1.98 26.96
N VAL A 202 -3.89 -0.71 26.61
CA VAL A 202 -3.09 0.36 27.24
C VAL A 202 -3.97 1.05 28.28
N ASP A 203 -3.53 1.01 29.56
CA ASP A 203 -4.15 1.74 30.64
C ASP A 203 -3.96 3.26 30.43
N VAL A 204 -5.05 3.96 30.20
CA VAL A 204 -5.12 5.41 30.05
C VAL A 204 -5.88 6.06 31.23
N SER A 205 -6.25 5.27 32.25
CA SER A 205 -6.91 5.75 33.45
C SER A 205 -6.04 6.79 34.17
N GLY A 206 -6.68 7.80 34.73
CA GLY A 206 -5.97 8.89 35.44
C GLY A 206 -5.52 10.04 34.55
N GLY A 207 -6.05 10.17 33.31
CA GLY A 207 -5.85 11.31 32.42
C GLY A 207 -4.50 11.29 31.70
N ARG A 208 -3.91 10.11 31.52
CA ARG A 208 -2.71 9.95 30.71
C ARG A 208 -3.11 10.03 29.24
N ALA A 209 -2.73 11.12 28.59
CA ALA A 209 -2.90 11.25 27.15
C ALA A 209 -2.07 10.19 26.40
N VAL A 210 -2.69 9.51 25.44
CA VAL A 210 -2.02 8.65 24.48
C VAL A 210 -2.09 9.36 23.13
N ASP A 211 -0.93 9.71 22.59
CA ASP A 211 -0.83 10.45 21.34
C ASP A 211 -0.85 9.51 20.12
N ALA A 212 -0.44 8.25 20.31
CA ALA A 212 -0.41 7.24 19.25
C ALA A 212 -0.46 5.81 19.81
N LEU A 213 -1.02 4.89 19.01
CA LEU A 213 -1.02 3.45 19.24
C LEU A 213 -0.41 2.76 18.01
N SER A 214 0.54 1.85 18.22
CA SER A 214 1.21 1.12 17.15
C SER A 214 1.12 -0.38 17.34
N PHE A 215 1.07 -1.12 16.24
CA PHE A 215 1.14 -2.58 16.21
C PHE A 215 1.87 -3.06 14.96
N GLU A 216 2.26 -4.31 14.93
CA GLU A 216 2.86 -4.97 13.77
C GLU A 216 1.80 -5.84 13.09
N ALA A 217 1.59 -5.60 11.79
CA ALA A 217 0.66 -6.35 10.96
C ALA A 217 1.43 -7.26 9.99
N GLU A 218 1.07 -8.53 9.96
CA GLU A 218 1.60 -9.50 9.00
C GLU A 218 0.71 -9.61 7.75
N HIS A 219 -0.49 -9.02 7.79
CA HIS A 219 -1.47 -8.96 6.69
C HIS A 219 -2.50 -7.84 6.96
N PHE A 220 -3.22 -7.45 5.89
CA PHE A 220 -4.34 -6.49 5.93
C PHE A 220 -5.57 -7.09 5.26
#